data_b270af34490d81fb2e1487f66c938072
#
_entry.id   b270af34490d81fb2e1487f66c938072
#
_cell.length_a   1.000
_cell.length_b   1.000
_cell.length_c   1.000
_cell.angle_alpha   90.00
_cell.angle_beta   90.00
_cell.angle_gamma   90.00
#
_symmetry.space_group_name_H-M   'P 1'
#
loop_
_entity.id
_entity.type
_entity.pdbx_description
1 polymer ?
#
loop_
_entity_poly.entity_id
_entity_poly.type
_entity_poly.pdbx_seq_one_letter_code
_entity_poly.pdbx_strand_id
1 'polypeptide(L)' 'MKRGDLVKPKHKHSNNEVGIGIVLKVEENFYKTYNDYFEDRLTIRWIHGETTQEPDAYVQILSEA' A
#
# COMPACT_ATOMS: atom_id res chain seq x y z
N MET A 1 -3.05 -8.06 3.18
CA MET A 1 -2.09 -7.97 2.06
C MET A 1 -0.83 -8.69 2.40
N LYS A 2 -0.10 -9.11 1.41
CA LYS A 2 1.15 -9.82 1.66
C LYS A 2 2.18 -9.42 0.62
N ARG A 3 3.43 -9.76 0.91
CA ARG A 3 4.54 -9.45 0.02
C ARG A 3 4.29 -10.08 -1.35
N GLY A 4 4.53 -9.30 -2.39
CA GLY A 4 4.34 -9.73 -3.76
C GLY A 4 3.00 -9.33 -4.36
N ASP A 5 2.05 -8.89 -3.55
CA ASP A 5 0.77 -8.42 -4.07
C ASP A 5 0.97 -7.19 -4.93
N LEU A 6 0.21 -7.11 -6.02
CA LEU A 6 0.17 -5.91 -6.83
C LEU A 6 -0.99 -5.04 -6.35
N VAL A 7 -0.71 -3.76 -6.21
CA VAL A 7 -1.67 -2.82 -5.63
C VAL A 7 -1.73 -1.53 -6.45
N LYS A 8 -2.77 -0.76 -6.22
CA LYS A 8 -2.89 0.60 -6.75
C LYS A 8 -3.45 1.49 -5.65
N PRO A 9 -3.27 2.82 -5.76
CA PRO A 9 -3.87 3.73 -4.78
C PRO A 9 -5.38 3.60 -4.81
N LYS A 10 -5.99 3.60 -3.62
CA LYS A 10 -7.44 3.52 -3.52
C LYS A 10 -8.10 4.80 -3.99
N HIS A 11 -7.48 5.93 -3.72
CA HIS A 11 -8.01 7.23 -4.11
C HIS A 11 -7.13 7.83 -5.19
N LYS A 12 -7.77 8.37 -6.21
CA LYS A 12 -7.05 9.06 -7.27
C LYS A 12 -6.73 10.47 -6.82
N HIS A 13 -5.49 10.86 -7.02
CA HIS A 13 -5.06 12.22 -6.85
C HIS A 13 -4.83 12.83 -8.22
N SER A 14 -4.70 14.14 -8.26
CA SER A 14 -4.67 14.87 -9.52
C SER A 14 -3.58 14.43 -10.47
N ASN A 15 -2.45 13.99 -9.97
CA ASN A 15 -1.34 13.62 -10.85
C ASN A 15 -1.20 12.12 -11.09
N ASN A 16 -1.70 11.27 -10.23
CA ASN A 16 -1.82 9.84 -10.49
C ASN A 16 -0.59 9.15 -11.06
N GLU A 17 0.58 9.63 -10.74
CA GLU A 17 1.78 9.09 -11.30
C GLU A 17 2.15 7.73 -10.75
N VAL A 18 1.60 7.38 -9.61
CA VAL A 18 2.03 6.16 -8.93
C VAL A 18 1.57 4.88 -9.62
N GLY A 19 0.36 4.89 -10.19
CA GLY A 19 -0.12 3.74 -10.97
C GLY A 19 -0.13 2.44 -10.16
N ILE A 20 0.71 1.50 -10.56
CA ILE A 20 0.76 0.16 -9.95
C ILE A 20 2.01 0.03 -9.10
N GLY A 21 1.87 -0.67 -7.98
CA GLY A 21 3.00 -0.97 -7.12
C GLY A 21 3.02 -2.42 -6.70
N ILE A 22 4.16 -2.87 -6.21
CA ILE A 22 4.31 -4.20 -5.64
C ILE A 22 4.66 -4.07 -4.16
N VAL A 23 4.01 -4.87 -3.33
CA VAL A 23 4.27 -4.86 -1.90
C VAL A 23 5.56 -5.61 -1.63
N LEU A 24 6.54 -4.93 -1.03
CA LEU A 24 7.82 -5.52 -0.69
C LEU A 24 7.85 -6.03 0.73
N LYS A 25 7.11 -5.38 1.64
CA LYS A 25 7.16 -5.71 3.05
C LYS A 25 5.84 -5.32 3.70
N VAL A 26 5.40 -6.13 4.65
CA VAL A 26 4.20 -5.85 5.44
C VAL A 26 4.62 -5.84 6.91
N GLU A 27 4.32 -4.74 7.59
CA GLU A 27 4.53 -4.62 9.04
C GLU A 27 3.16 -4.61 9.68
N GLU A 28 2.79 -5.71 10.30
CA GLU A 28 1.45 -5.89 10.84
C GLU A 28 1.22 -4.99 12.06
N ASN A 29 0.00 -4.47 12.13
CA ASN A 29 -0.47 -3.68 13.27
C ASN A 29 0.44 -2.49 13.58
N PHE A 30 0.95 -1.85 12.54
CA PHE A 30 1.91 -0.76 12.71
C PHE A 30 1.26 0.55 13.14
N TYR A 31 0.10 0.87 12.54
CA TYR A 31 -0.61 2.10 12.85
C TYR A 31 -1.80 1.80 13.74
N LYS A 32 -1.97 2.59 14.80
CA LYS A 32 -3.18 2.53 15.60
C LYS A 32 -4.14 3.60 15.12
N THR A 33 -5.33 3.18 14.73
CA THR A 33 -6.32 4.11 14.20
C THR A 33 -7.14 4.73 15.32
N TYR A 34 -7.99 5.67 14.94
CA TYR A 34 -8.82 6.44 15.86
C TYR A 34 -9.74 5.54 16.69
N ASN A 35 -10.21 4.44 16.14
CA ASN A 35 -11.19 3.54 16.78
C ASN A 35 -10.54 2.31 17.38
N ASP A 36 -9.28 2.39 17.79
CA ASP A 36 -8.52 1.28 18.33
C ASP A 36 -8.33 0.11 17.38
N TYR A 37 -8.51 0.33 16.10
CA TYR A 37 -8.12 -0.64 15.09
C TYR A 37 -6.66 -0.44 14.73
N PHE A 38 -6.05 -1.50 14.22
CA PHE A 38 -4.68 -1.43 13.74
C PHE A 38 -4.67 -1.59 12.24
N GLU A 39 -3.73 -0.89 11.61
CA GLU A 39 -3.50 -1.01 10.18
C GLU A 39 -2.06 -1.40 9.94
N ASP A 40 -1.86 -2.20 8.91
CA ASP A 40 -0.53 -2.61 8.53
C ASP A 40 0.17 -1.50 7.77
N ARG A 41 1.49 -1.44 7.90
CA ARG A 41 2.30 -0.55 7.07
C ARG A 41 2.89 -1.36 5.94
N LEU A 42 2.63 -0.91 4.72
CA LEU A 42 3.13 -1.56 3.52
C LEU A 42 4.28 -0.76 2.95
N THR A 43 5.36 -1.44 2.63
CA THR A 43 6.44 -0.85 1.84
C THR A 43 6.17 -1.25 0.41
N ILE A 44 5.97 -0.26 -0.46
CA ILE A 44 5.52 -0.50 -1.83
C ILE A 44 6.52 0.13 -2.80
N ARG A 45 6.94 -0.65 -3.76
CA ARG A 45 7.73 -0.14 -4.86
C ARG A 45 6.80 0.11 -6.04
N TRP A 46 6.73 1.36 -6.45
CA TRP A 46 5.85 1.77 -7.53
C TRP A 46 6.53 1.60 -8.87
N ILE A 47 5.73 1.43 -9.91
CA ILE A 47 6.24 1.09 -11.24
C ILE A 47 7.20 2.15 -11.78
N HIS A 48 7.04 3.39 -11.36
CA HIS A 48 7.93 4.47 -11.80
C HIS A 48 9.25 4.52 -11.00
N GLY A 49 9.45 3.61 -10.07
CA GLY A 49 10.72 3.45 -9.36
C GLY A 49 10.76 3.94 -7.93
N GLU A 50 9.77 4.70 -7.50
CA GLU A 50 9.73 5.22 -6.14
C GLU A 50 9.28 4.14 -5.17
N THR A 51 9.84 4.17 -3.95
CA THR A 51 9.41 3.27 -2.88
C THR A 51 8.82 4.13 -1.76
N THR A 52 7.61 3.80 -1.35
CA THR A 52 6.93 4.53 -0.27
C THR A 52 6.42 3.56 0.77
N GLN A 53 6.03 4.10 1.93
CA GLN A 53 5.42 3.33 3.01
C GLN A 53 4.03 3.91 3.24
N GLU A 54 3.02 3.06 3.13
CA GLU A 54 1.63 3.48 3.20
C GLU A 54 0.82 2.57 4.11
N PRO A 55 -0.21 3.10 4.79
CA PRO A 55 -1.19 2.24 5.45
C PRO A 55 -1.92 1.39 4.42
N ASP A 56 -2.29 0.18 4.81
CA ASP A 56 -2.97 -0.72 3.87
C ASP A 56 -4.31 -0.17 3.40
N ALA A 57 -4.93 0.70 4.18
CA ALA A 57 -6.21 1.31 3.80
C ALA A 57 -6.08 2.25 2.60
N TYR A 58 -4.87 2.68 2.25
CA TYR A 58 -4.66 3.62 1.16
C TYR A 58 -4.55 2.97 -0.20
N VAL A 59 -4.46 1.66 -0.24
CA VAL A 59 -4.27 0.93 -1.50
C VAL A 59 -5.26 -0.21 -1.58
N GLN A 60 -5.46 -0.70 -2.80
CA GLN A 60 -6.29 -1.88 -3.01
C GLN A 60 -5.54 -2.88 -3.88
N ILE A 61 -5.85 -4.14 -3.68
CA ILE A 61 -5.19 -5.23 -4.38
C ILE A 61 -5.69 -5.30 -5.81
N LEU A 62 -4.74 -5.36 -6.75
CA LEU A 62 -5.03 -5.65 -8.14
C LEU A 62 -4.86 -7.13 -8.42
N SER A 63 -3.84 -7.73 -7.83
CA SER A 63 -3.55 -9.15 -8.05
C SER A 63 -2.81 -9.66 -6.83
N GLU A 64 -3.27 -10.76 -6.28
CA GLU A 64 -2.61 -11.40 -5.14
C GLU A 64 -1.46 -12.26 -5.61
N ALA A 65 -0.40 -12.24 -4.82
CA ALA A 65 0.77 -13.05 -5.11
C ALA A 65 0.50 -14.54 -4.96
#